data_5acd6cd121765576cc2c56c7c06b2c7b
#
_entry.id   5acd6cd121765576cc2c56c7c06b2c7b
#
_cell.length_a   1.000
_cell.length_b   1.000
_cell.length_c   1.000
_cell.angle_alpha   90.00
_cell.angle_beta   90.00
_cell.angle_gamma   90.00
#
_symmetry.space_group_name_H-M   'P 1'
#
loop_
_entity.id
_entity.type
_entity.pdbx_description
1 polymer ?
#
loop_
_entity_poly.entity_id
_entity_poly.type
_entity_poly.pdbx_seq_one_letter_code
_entity_poly.pdbx_strand_id
1 'polypeptide(L)'
;MKKRLAMVLAVTLLATTVFVGCGSKDNSSDKNSKKEYTEKKSGDKFTVGFDQDFPPMGFVGDDGEYTGFDLELAQEVCKRQGWKYVAKPIAWDSKDAELKSGGIDCIWNGFTMDGREDKYTWSKPYLNNEQVFVVRKDSGIKSEKDLEGKVVDVQTDSSAQAALKEKADLSSTFGNLEVVADYNTGLMNLESGSADAVAMDTVVAAYQIEKRKADFTILDYEIAAEEYGVGFAKGNKAVRDQVESTLEEMAKDGTMAKISQKWFKKDITIIGK
;
A
#
# COMPACT_ATOMS: atom_id res chain seq x y z
N MET A 1 -73.99 -12.06 -6.28
CA MET A 1 -75.04 -11.06 -6.56
C MET A 1 -74.38 -9.81 -7.06
N LYS A 2 -74.62 -9.50 -8.28
CA LYS A 2 -75.08 -8.21 -8.85
C LYS A 2 -74.05 -7.09 -8.71
N LYS A 3 -73.45 -6.69 -9.78
CA LYS A 3 -73.86 -5.80 -10.92
C LYS A 3 -73.22 -4.43 -10.67
N ARG A 4 -72.61 -3.83 -11.53
CA ARG A 4 -72.68 -3.26 -12.90
C ARG A 4 -71.90 -1.94 -12.83
N LEU A 5 -71.15 -1.57 -13.72
CA LEU A 5 -71.16 -1.22 -15.13
C LEU A 5 -71.06 0.30 -15.32
N ALA A 6 -70.22 0.60 -16.23
CA ALA A 6 -70.32 1.66 -17.25
C ALA A 6 -69.63 3.00 -16.91
N MET A 7 -68.95 3.57 -17.71
CA MET A 7 -68.86 3.85 -19.15
C MET A 7 -68.47 5.33 -19.32
N VAL A 8 -67.44 5.52 -20.06
CA VAL A 8 -67.31 6.38 -21.26
C VAL A 8 -67.35 7.92 -21.07
N LEU A 9 -66.34 8.65 -21.44
CA LEU A 9 -66.37 9.35 -22.73
C LEU A 9 -64.96 9.98 -23.07
N ALA A 10 -64.54 9.77 -24.26
CA ALA A 10 -63.44 10.40 -24.94
C ALA A 10 -63.73 11.83 -25.36
N VAL A 11 -62.75 12.68 -25.33
CA VAL A 11 -62.70 13.85 -26.25
C VAL A 11 -61.27 14.00 -26.77
N THR A 12 -61.11 13.73 -28.02
CA THR A 12 -60.00 14.04 -28.91
C THR A 12 -59.97 15.52 -29.18
N LEU A 13 -58.77 16.11 -29.17
CA LEU A 13 -58.46 17.28 -30.02
C LEU A 13 -57.05 17.19 -30.54
N LEU A 14 -56.97 17.16 -31.87
CA LEU A 14 -55.81 17.29 -32.74
C LEU A 14 -55.29 18.73 -32.70
N ALA A 15 -53.97 18.89 -32.71
CA ALA A 15 -53.34 19.99 -33.48
C ALA A 15 -51.84 19.70 -33.65
N THR A 16 -51.47 19.20 -34.78
CA THR A 16 -50.52 19.67 -35.83
C THR A 16 -49.08 19.99 -35.41
N THR A 17 -48.27 19.11 -35.84
CA THR A 17 -46.90 19.09 -36.41
C THR A 17 -46.26 20.45 -36.72
N VAL A 18 -45.02 20.59 -36.27
CA VAL A 18 -43.95 21.15 -37.09
C VAL A 18 -42.70 20.29 -36.93
N PHE A 19 -42.32 19.57 -37.97
CA PHE A 19 -41.02 18.97 -38.16
C PHE A 19 -40.02 20.09 -38.46
N VAL A 20 -38.98 20.21 -37.62
CA VAL A 20 -37.71 20.79 -38.06
C VAL A 20 -36.65 19.73 -37.73
N GLY A 21 -36.21 19.08 -38.75
CA GLY A 21 -35.05 18.19 -38.68
C GLY A 21 -33.78 19.04 -38.62
N CYS A 22 -32.89 18.65 -37.73
CA CYS A 22 -31.47 18.94 -37.89
C CYS A 22 -30.65 17.84 -37.21
N GLY A 23 -29.93 17.16 -38.03
CA GLY A 23 -28.65 16.52 -37.90
C GLY A 23 -28.28 15.89 -36.57
N SER A 24 -28.40 14.58 -36.50
CA SER A 24 -27.65 13.76 -35.55
C SER A 24 -26.17 13.93 -35.83
N LYS A 25 -25.47 14.64 -34.98
CA LYS A 25 -24.05 14.40 -34.75
C LYS A 25 -23.99 13.55 -33.49
N ASP A 26 -23.76 12.26 -33.69
CA ASP A 26 -23.25 11.39 -32.65
C ASP A 26 -21.93 11.99 -32.12
N ASN A 27 -22.05 12.69 -31.03
CA ASN A 27 -20.92 13.08 -30.22
C ASN A 27 -20.90 12.14 -29.01
N SER A 28 -20.41 10.93 -29.24
CA SER A 28 -19.91 10.10 -28.18
C SER A 28 -18.68 10.80 -27.59
N SER A 29 -18.94 11.84 -26.81
CA SER A 29 -17.93 12.40 -25.92
C SER A 29 -17.69 11.36 -24.82
N ASP A 30 -16.63 10.60 -24.97
CA ASP A 30 -15.93 9.93 -23.91
C ASP A 30 -15.67 10.98 -22.81
N LYS A 31 -16.60 11.05 -21.85
CA LYS A 31 -16.39 11.80 -20.62
C LYS A 31 -15.44 11.00 -19.75
N ASN A 32 -14.16 10.96 -20.13
CA ASN A 32 -13.08 10.69 -19.22
C ASN A 32 -13.00 11.92 -18.30
N SER A 33 -13.91 12.01 -17.34
CA SER A 33 -13.87 13.04 -16.30
C SER A 33 -12.65 12.74 -15.45
N LYS A 34 -11.54 13.41 -15.72
CA LYS A 34 -10.37 13.41 -14.81
C LYS A 34 -10.92 13.81 -13.44
N LYS A 35 -10.77 12.91 -12.46
CA LYS A 35 -11.11 13.20 -11.07
C LYS A 35 -10.27 14.41 -10.66
N GLU A 36 -10.91 15.51 -10.33
CA GLU A 36 -10.24 16.71 -9.82
C GLU A 36 -9.95 16.49 -8.33
N TYR A 37 -8.68 16.61 -7.96
CA TYR A 37 -8.23 16.51 -6.58
C TYR A 37 -7.96 17.91 -6.02
N THR A 38 -8.47 18.16 -4.84
CA THR A 38 -8.29 19.43 -4.12
C THR A 38 -7.53 19.22 -2.83
N GLU A 39 -6.92 20.27 -2.32
CA GLU A 39 -6.28 20.29 -1.01
C GLU A 39 -7.28 19.95 0.09
N LYS A 40 -6.80 19.26 1.10
CA LYS A 40 -7.56 19.03 2.34
C LYS A 40 -7.45 20.24 3.26
N LYS A 41 -8.54 20.51 3.96
CA LYS A 41 -8.65 21.60 4.93
C LYS A 41 -8.55 21.08 6.35
N SER A 42 -8.24 21.97 7.29
CA SER A 42 -8.30 21.65 8.71
C SER A 42 -9.69 21.09 9.07
N GLY A 43 -9.71 19.99 9.81
CA GLY A 43 -10.90 19.24 10.16
C GLY A 43 -11.31 18.12 9.21
N ASP A 44 -10.73 18.06 7.99
CA ASP A 44 -10.99 16.97 7.05
C ASP A 44 -10.38 15.65 7.56
N LYS A 45 -10.96 14.52 7.16
CA LYS A 45 -10.39 13.21 7.42
C LYS A 45 -9.23 12.95 6.47
N PHE A 46 -8.17 12.35 6.98
CA PHE A 46 -7.09 11.77 6.21
C PHE A 46 -6.95 10.29 6.58
N THR A 47 -7.30 9.43 5.65
CA THR A 47 -7.35 7.98 5.87
C THR A 47 -6.12 7.32 5.26
N VAL A 48 -5.30 6.73 6.10
CA VAL A 48 -4.08 6.01 5.74
C VAL A 48 -4.41 4.52 5.58
N GLY A 49 -4.20 3.97 4.40
CA GLY A 49 -4.27 2.53 4.14
C GLY A 49 -2.94 1.86 4.44
N PHE A 50 -2.97 0.76 5.21
CA PHE A 50 -1.78 0.02 5.60
C PHE A 50 -2.09 -1.45 5.87
N ASP A 51 -1.08 -2.31 5.72
CA ASP A 51 -1.10 -3.70 6.16
C ASP A 51 -0.80 -3.75 7.66
N GLN A 52 -1.73 -4.29 8.47
CA GLN A 52 -1.58 -4.35 9.92
C GLN A 52 -0.60 -5.44 10.41
N ASP A 53 -0.07 -6.24 9.48
CA ASP A 53 0.88 -7.31 9.74
C ASP A 53 2.30 -6.99 9.23
N PHE A 54 2.63 -5.68 9.16
CA PHE A 54 3.88 -5.16 8.59
C PHE A 54 4.69 -4.30 9.60
N PRO A 55 5.05 -4.85 10.79
CA PRO A 55 5.88 -4.12 11.74
C PRO A 55 7.33 -3.97 11.23
N PRO A 56 8.02 -2.86 11.53
CA PRO A 56 7.62 -1.78 12.41
C PRO A 56 6.91 -0.64 11.69
N MET A 57 6.55 -0.75 10.42
CA MET A 57 6.00 0.35 9.63
C MET A 57 4.54 0.66 10.01
N GLY A 58 3.66 -0.37 10.01
CA GLY A 58 2.29 -0.30 10.44
C GLY A 58 1.80 -1.65 10.97
N PHE A 59 1.26 -1.70 12.19
CA PHE A 59 0.81 -2.96 12.79
C PHE A 59 -0.10 -2.75 14.00
N VAL A 60 -0.63 -3.85 14.52
CA VAL A 60 -1.38 -3.86 15.79
C VAL A 60 -0.39 -3.97 16.95
N GLY A 61 -0.36 -2.98 17.83
CA GLY A 61 0.48 -2.96 19.03
C GLY A 61 0.03 -3.94 20.11
N ASP A 62 0.84 -4.10 21.15
CA ASP A 62 0.53 -4.98 22.29
C ASP A 62 -0.71 -4.52 23.08
N ASP A 63 -1.12 -3.25 22.92
CA ASP A 63 -2.34 -2.64 23.50
C ASP A 63 -3.59 -2.81 22.62
N GLY A 64 -3.45 -3.42 21.43
CA GLY A 64 -4.51 -3.60 20.46
C GLY A 64 -4.74 -2.39 19.54
N GLU A 65 -3.98 -1.31 19.71
CA GLU A 65 -4.10 -0.11 18.87
C GLU A 65 -3.14 -0.18 17.68
N TYR A 66 -3.49 0.53 16.60
CA TYR A 66 -2.62 0.63 15.43
C TYR A 66 -1.44 1.56 15.70
N THR A 67 -0.26 1.06 15.45
CA THR A 67 1.02 1.75 15.70
C THR A 67 2.04 1.42 14.61
N GLY A 68 3.17 2.11 14.62
CA GLY A 68 4.28 1.88 13.70
C GLY A 68 4.94 3.18 13.26
N PHE A 69 6.09 3.04 12.64
CA PHE A 69 6.89 4.18 12.17
C PHE A 69 6.10 5.05 11.18
N ASP A 70 5.52 4.46 10.15
CA ASP A 70 4.76 5.18 9.13
C ASP A 70 3.48 5.78 9.69
N LEU A 71 2.81 5.06 10.58
CA LEU A 71 1.58 5.56 11.21
C LEU A 71 1.88 6.74 12.14
N GLU A 72 3.03 6.76 12.85
CA GLU A 72 3.43 7.91 13.65
C GLU A 72 3.80 9.13 12.77
N LEU A 73 4.48 8.91 11.65
CA LEU A 73 4.72 9.97 10.67
C LEU A 73 3.40 10.56 10.16
N ALA A 74 2.45 9.71 9.79
CA ALA A 74 1.14 10.13 9.30
C ALA A 74 0.32 10.88 10.37
N GLN A 75 0.37 10.43 11.62
CA GLN A 75 -0.27 11.12 12.74
C GLN A 75 0.29 12.53 12.95
N GLU A 76 1.62 12.68 12.91
CA GLU A 76 2.25 14.00 13.06
C GLU A 76 1.94 14.92 11.86
N VAL A 77 1.90 14.37 10.64
CA VAL A 77 1.44 15.12 9.46
C VAL A 77 0.01 15.62 9.66
N CYS A 78 -0.91 14.74 10.06
CA CYS A 78 -2.29 15.12 10.31
C CYS A 78 -2.42 16.19 11.39
N LYS A 79 -1.65 16.08 12.47
CA LYS A 79 -1.62 17.05 13.56
C LYS A 79 -1.17 18.44 13.07
N ARG A 80 -0.12 18.52 12.25
CA ARG A 80 0.40 19.79 11.69
C ARG A 80 -0.59 20.42 10.70
N GLN A 81 -1.21 19.60 9.87
CA GLN A 81 -2.22 20.04 8.90
C GLN A 81 -3.61 20.31 9.53
N GLY A 82 -3.81 19.92 10.80
CA GLY A 82 -5.11 20.01 11.46
C GLY A 82 -6.13 19.01 10.93
N TRP A 83 -5.69 17.90 10.33
CA TRP A 83 -6.56 16.85 9.82
C TRP A 83 -6.96 15.85 10.89
N LYS A 84 -8.06 15.15 10.65
CA LYS A 84 -8.49 14.01 11.47
C LYS A 84 -7.85 12.74 10.92
N TYR A 85 -6.85 12.25 11.62
CA TYR A 85 -6.16 10.99 11.29
C TYR A 85 -7.11 9.79 11.41
N VAL A 86 -7.06 8.89 10.42
CA VAL A 86 -7.76 7.60 10.42
C VAL A 86 -6.81 6.54 9.89
N ALA A 87 -6.45 5.57 10.71
CA ALA A 87 -5.75 4.36 10.26
C ALA A 87 -6.78 3.35 9.75
N LYS A 88 -6.61 2.85 8.53
CA LYS A 88 -7.47 1.83 7.94
C LYS A 88 -6.65 0.63 7.53
N PRO A 89 -6.76 -0.51 8.25
CA PRO A 89 -6.11 -1.74 7.83
C PRO A 89 -6.76 -2.23 6.54
N ILE A 90 -5.95 -2.73 5.64
CA ILE A 90 -6.36 -3.27 4.34
C ILE A 90 -5.63 -4.59 4.08
N ALA A 91 -6.23 -5.50 3.32
CA ALA A 91 -5.49 -6.58 2.70
C ALA A 91 -4.55 -5.99 1.64
N TRP A 92 -3.28 -6.40 1.62
CA TRP A 92 -2.27 -5.74 0.80
C TRP A 92 -2.58 -5.79 -0.70
N ASP A 93 -3.14 -6.88 -1.19
CA ASP A 93 -3.58 -7.05 -2.58
C ASP A 93 -4.78 -6.17 -2.96
N SER A 94 -5.49 -5.62 -1.98
CA SER A 94 -6.64 -4.73 -2.21
C SER A 94 -6.28 -3.25 -2.26
N LYS A 95 -5.02 -2.86 -2.01
CA LYS A 95 -4.57 -1.46 -1.88
C LYS A 95 -4.98 -0.56 -3.05
N ASP A 96 -4.87 -1.07 -4.28
CA ASP A 96 -5.21 -0.31 -5.48
C ASP A 96 -6.73 -0.03 -5.57
N ALA A 97 -7.55 -1.02 -5.23
CA ALA A 97 -9.00 -0.88 -5.22
C ALA A 97 -9.46 0.09 -4.14
N GLU A 98 -8.87 0.02 -2.95
CA GLU A 98 -9.14 0.91 -1.83
C GLU A 98 -8.77 2.36 -2.14
N LEU A 99 -7.62 2.59 -2.75
CA LEU A 99 -7.17 3.92 -3.16
C LEU A 99 -8.03 4.48 -4.30
N LYS A 100 -8.34 3.66 -5.30
CA LYS A 100 -9.18 4.05 -6.45
C LYS A 100 -10.60 4.40 -6.05
N SER A 101 -11.20 3.64 -5.13
CA SER A 101 -12.55 3.91 -4.62
C SER A 101 -12.63 5.14 -3.73
N GLY A 102 -11.49 5.61 -3.20
CA GLY A 102 -11.41 6.66 -2.19
C GLY A 102 -11.71 6.15 -0.78
N GLY A 103 -11.63 4.84 -0.56
CA GLY A 103 -11.70 4.21 0.75
C GLY A 103 -10.52 4.56 1.65
N ILE A 104 -9.39 4.95 1.03
CA ILE A 104 -8.20 5.51 1.66
C ILE A 104 -7.73 6.73 0.86
N ASP A 105 -7.03 7.66 1.51
CA ASP A 105 -6.44 8.84 0.88
C ASP A 105 -5.03 8.57 0.34
N CYS A 106 -4.30 7.70 1.00
CA CYS A 106 -2.96 7.25 0.60
C CYS A 106 -2.69 5.82 1.07
N ILE A 107 -1.67 5.21 0.47
CA ILE A 107 -1.01 4.01 0.94
C ILE A 107 0.29 4.45 1.62
N TRP A 108 0.45 4.13 2.91
CA TRP A 108 1.62 4.50 3.69
C TRP A 108 2.02 3.36 4.61
N ASN A 109 2.92 2.50 4.15
CA ASN A 109 3.27 1.24 4.83
C ASN A 109 4.57 0.62 4.28
N GLY A 110 5.69 1.34 4.35
CA GLY A 110 6.88 0.87 3.67
C GLY A 110 6.60 0.63 2.19
N PHE A 111 5.96 1.59 1.53
CA PHE A 111 5.44 1.37 0.20
C PHE A 111 6.48 1.67 -0.85
N THR A 112 6.99 0.62 -1.49
CA THR A 112 8.03 0.67 -2.52
C THR A 112 7.57 1.42 -3.75
N MET A 113 8.38 2.40 -4.15
CA MET A 113 8.16 3.22 -5.34
C MET A 113 8.62 2.51 -6.61
N ASP A 114 9.72 1.76 -6.52
CA ASP A 114 10.39 1.10 -7.65
C ASP A 114 9.45 0.13 -8.37
N GLY A 115 9.39 0.26 -9.70
CA GLY A 115 8.47 -0.48 -10.56
C GLY A 115 7.00 -0.06 -10.49
N ARG A 116 6.68 0.99 -9.72
CA ARG A 116 5.32 1.52 -9.55
C ARG A 116 5.20 3.03 -9.82
N GLU A 117 6.24 3.66 -10.36
CA GLU A 117 6.36 5.12 -10.54
C GLU A 117 5.19 5.71 -11.34
N ASP A 118 4.74 4.97 -12.35
CA ASP A 118 3.65 5.40 -13.22
C ASP A 118 2.24 5.09 -12.69
N LYS A 119 2.12 4.27 -11.64
CA LYS A 119 0.81 3.86 -11.11
C LYS A 119 0.21 4.87 -10.15
N TYR A 120 1.06 5.57 -9.40
CA TYR A 120 0.65 6.47 -8.32
C TYR A 120 1.15 7.89 -8.53
N THR A 121 0.70 8.80 -7.68
CA THR A 121 1.36 10.07 -7.42
C THR A 121 2.11 9.91 -6.11
N TRP A 122 3.43 9.99 -6.15
CA TRP A 122 4.31 9.70 -5.04
C TRP A 122 4.76 10.96 -4.31
N SER A 123 4.97 10.86 -3.00
CA SER A 123 5.84 11.77 -2.28
C SER A 123 7.30 11.57 -2.72
N LYS A 124 8.21 12.44 -2.26
CA LYS A 124 9.64 12.10 -2.25
C LYS A 124 9.87 10.85 -1.42
N PRO A 125 10.90 10.04 -1.75
CA PRO A 125 11.26 8.91 -0.92
C PRO A 125 11.69 9.38 0.47
N TYR A 126 11.27 8.62 1.50
CA TYR A 126 11.58 8.95 2.89
C TYR A 126 12.52 7.95 3.56
N LEU A 127 12.71 6.76 2.96
CA LEU A 127 13.55 5.69 3.48
C LEU A 127 14.05 4.79 2.35
N ASN A 128 15.31 4.32 2.44
CA ASN A 128 15.85 3.25 1.60
C ASN A 128 15.60 1.90 2.26
N ASN A 129 15.30 0.89 1.47
CA ASN A 129 15.12 -0.50 1.89
C ASN A 129 15.74 -1.46 0.89
N GLU A 130 15.80 -2.72 1.26
CA GLU A 130 16.25 -3.83 0.41
C GLU A 130 15.28 -4.99 0.60
N GLN A 131 15.05 -5.75 -0.46
CA GLN A 131 14.41 -7.06 -0.39
C GLN A 131 15.47 -8.13 -0.17
N VAL A 132 15.24 -9.01 0.80
CA VAL A 132 16.20 -10.02 1.25
C VAL A 132 15.53 -11.37 1.50
N PHE A 133 16.31 -12.42 1.71
CA PHE A 133 15.84 -13.70 2.22
C PHE A 133 16.09 -13.83 3.71
N VAL A 134 15.09 -14.26 4.44
CA VAL A 134 15.18 -14.68 5.85
C VAL A 134 15.12 -16.21 5.91
N VAL A 135 16.04 -16.83 6.65
CA VAL A 135 16.13 -18.28 6.80
C VAL A 135 16.35 -18.66 8.28
N ARG A 136 16.09 -19.91 8.64
CA ARG A 136 16.49 -20.40 9.97
C ARG A 136 18.02 -20.54 10.03
N LYS A 137 18.64 -20.19 11.16
CA LYS A 137 20.10 -20.29 11.35
C LYS A 137 20.61 -21.71 11.26
N ASP A 138 19.81 -22.68 11.63
CA ASP A 138 20.14 -24.12 11.61
C ASP A 138 19.81 -24.79 10.28
N SER A 139 19.24 -24.09 9.31
CA SER A 139 18.82 -24.64 8.01
C SER A 139 19.99 -25.11 7.12
N GLY A 140 21.20 -24.62 7.38
CA GLY A 140 22.35 -24.86 6.51
C GLY A 140 22.39 -23.99 5.26
N ILE A 141 21.35 -23.16 5.00
CA ILE A 141 21.27 -22.21 3.88
C ILE A 141 22.15 -21.01 4.23
N LYS A 142 23.11 -20.68 3.36
CA LYS A 142 24.07 -19.59 3.58
C LYS A 142 24.12 -18.58 2.43
N SER A 143 23.56 -18.94 1.30
CA SER A 143 23.51 -18.10 0.10
C SER A 143 22.23 -18.34 -0.68
N GLU A 144 21.95 -17.48 -1.66
CA GLU A 144 20.84 -17.62 -2.59
C GLU A 144 20.89 -18.93 -3.40
N LYS A 145 22.08 -19.49 -3.62
CA LYS A 145 22.25 -20.75 -4.36
C LYS A 145 21.75 -21.96 -3.58
N ASP A 146 21.80 -21.89 -2.25
CA ASP A 146 21.30 -22.95 -1.38
C ASP A 146 19.76 -23.02 -1.34
N LEU A 147 19.09 -22.07 -2.02
CA LEU A 147 17.63 -22.05 -2.18
C LEU A 147 17.15 -22.93 -3.34
N GLU A 148 18.05 -23.54 -4.12
CA GLU A 148 17.68 -24.52 -5.15
C GLU A 148 16.91 -25.69 -4.52
N GLY A 149 15.72 -25.98 -5.08
CA GLY A 149 14.83 -27.03 -4.59
C GLY A 149 14.14 -26.74 -3.27
N LYS A 150 14.28 -25.52 -2.70
CA LYS A 150 13.68 -25.10 -1.42
C LYS A 150 12.31 -24.46 -1.61
N VAL A 151 11.53 -24.44 -0.53
CA VAL A 151 10.25 -23.71 -0.46
C VAL A 151 10.52 -22.29 0.02
N VAL A 152 10.19 -21.31 -0.80
CA VAL A 152 10.35 -19.87 -0.51
C VAL A 152 8.97 -19.23 -0.42
N ASP A 153 8.67 -18.59 0.71
CA ASP A 153 7.44 -17.83 0.88
C ASP A 153 7.65 -16.37 0.47
N VAL A 154 6.62 -15.76 -0.11
CA VAL A 154 6.60 -14.35 -0.48
C VAL A 154 5.19 -13.79 -0.30
N GLN A 155 5.07 -12.55 0.18
CA GLN A 155 3.75 -11.93 0.30
C GLN A 155 3.15 -11.59 -1.07
N THR A 156 1.86 -11.81 -1.22
CA THR A 156 1.10 -11.46 -2.43
C THR A 156 1.22 -9.98 -2.77
N ASP A 157 1.44 -9.66 -4.04
CA ASP A 157 1.53 -8.29 -4.59
C ASP A 157 2.55 -7.37 -3.87
N SER A 158 3.58 -7.99 -3.24
CA SER A 158 4.72 -7.31 -2.62
C SER A 158 5.80 -6.94 -3.66
N SER A 159 6.72 -6.05 -3.27
CA SER A 159 7.92 -5.75 -4.06
C SER A 159 8.86 -6.95 -4.14
N ALA A 160 8.96 -7.76 -3.08
CA ALA A 160 9.70 -9.02 -3.10
C ALA A 160 9.18 -9.97 -4.19
N GLN A 161 7.85 -10.13 -4.30
CA GLN A 161 7.26 -10.98 -5.35
C GLN A 161 7.58 -10.44 -6.75
N ALA A 162 7.49 -9.12 -6.94
CA ALA A 162 7.83 -8.49 -8.22
C ALA A 162 9.33 -8.69 -8.56
N ALA A 163 10.23 -8.45 -7.62
CA ALA A 163 11.66 -8.62 -7.79
C ALA A 163 12.06 -10.08 -8.09
N LEU A 164 11.43 -11.06 -7.42
CA LEU A 164 11.65 -12.48 -7.71
C LEU A 164 11.14 -12.88 -9.09
N LYS A 165 10.08 -12.25 -9.58
CA LYS A 165 9.60 -12.46 -10.94
C LYS A 165 10.58 -11.92 -11.98
N GLU A 166 11.22 -10.79 -11.71
CA GLU A 166 12.27 -10.23 -12.58
C GLU A 166 13.54 -11.07 -12.54
N LYS A 167 13.88 -11.67 -11.39
CA LYS A 167 14.99 -12.60 -11.21
C LYS A 167 14.57 -14.06 -11.50
N ALA A 168 13.94 -14.29 -12.65
CA ALA A 168 13.39 -15.60 -13.02
C ALA A 168 14.48 -16.72 -13.03
N ASP A 169 15.71 -16.40 -13.35
CA ASP A 169 16.84 -17.35 -13.32
C ASP A 169 17.08 -17.89 -11.90
N LEU A 170 16.87 -17.06 -10.87
CA LEU A 170 16.96 -17.49 -9.48
C LEU A 170 15.66 -18.17 -9.03
N SER A 171 14.53 -17.51 -9.20
CA SER A 171 13.25 -18.01 -8.64
C SER A 171 12.79 -19.31 -9.29
N SER A 172 13.19 -19.62 -10.54
CA SER A 172 12.91 -20.90 -11.19
C SER A 172 13.71 -22.09 -10.63
N THR A 173 14.75 -21.83 -9.83
CA THR A 173 15.52 -22.91 -9.17
C THR A 173 14.85 -23.38 -7.87
N PHE A 174 13.94 -22.60 -7.32
CA PHE A 174 13.23 -22.97 -6.09
C PHE A 174 12.37 -24.22 -6.32
N GLY A 175 12.24 -25.04 -5.28
CA GLY A 175 11.33 -26.18 -5.31
C GLY A 175 9.87 -25.72 -5.40
N ASN A 176 9.55 -24.64 -4.67
CA ASN A 176 8.29 -23.93 -4.77
C ASN A 176 8.44 -22.48 -4.32
N LEU A 177 7.69 -21.58 -4.96
CA LEU A 177 7.49 -20.20 -4.52
C LEU A 177 6.03 -20.05 -4.06
N GLU A 178 5.85 -20.10 -2.73
CA GLU A 178 4.53 -20.01 -2.11
C GLU A 178 4.14 -18.54 -1.88
N VAL A 179 2.94 -18.19 -2.33
CA VAL A 179 2.40 -16.85 -2.15
C VAL A 179 1.51 -16.83 -0.91
N VAL A 180 1.91 -16.08 0.10
CA VAL A 180 1.19 -15.93 1.37
C VAL A 180 0.50 -14.56 1.46
N ALA A 181 -0.49 -14.43 2.34
CA ALA A 181 -1.25 -13.19 2.49
C ALA A 181 -0.42 -12.07 3.15
N ASP A 182 0.41 -12.42 4.12
CA ASP A 182 1.20 -11.51 4.95
C ASP A 182 2.51 -12.15 5.43
N TYR A 183 3.44 -11.32 5.90
CA TYR A 183 4.74 -11.80 6.38
C TYR A 183 4.67 -12.57 7.70
N ASN A 184 3.65 -12.35 8.56
CA ASN A 184 3.49 -13.15 9.77
C ASN A 184 3.24 -14.62 9.41
N THR A 185 2.39 -14.86 8.39
CA THR A 185 2.14 -16.22 7.85
C THR A 185 3.43 -16.83 7.30
N GLY A 186 4.20 -16.09 6.48
CA GLY A 186 5.48 -16.58 5.95
C GLY A 186 6.49 -16.92 7.05
N LEU A 187 6.62 -16.06 8.07
CA LEU A 187 7.53 -16.30 9.19
C LEU A 187 7.07 -17.46 10.08
N MET A 188 5.77 -17.70 10.24
CA MET A 188 5.24 -18.89 10.93
C MET A 188 5.54 -20.17 10.12
N ASN A 189 5.44 -20.13 8.81
CA ASN A 189 5.83 -21.23 7.92
C ASN A 189 7.33 -21.52 8.03
N LEU A 190 8.16 -20.48 8.08
CA LEU A 190 9.60 -20.61 8.29
C LEU A 190 9.93 -21.22 9.65
N GLU A 191 9.24 -20.79 10.71
CA GLU A 191 9.43 -21.30 12.07
C GLU A 191 9.04 -22.77 12.20
N SER A 192 7.92 -23.17 11.58
CA SER A 192 7.44 -24.56 11.56
C SER A 192 8.25 -25.49 10.65
N GLY A 193 9.04 -24.92 9.72
CA GLY A 193 9.76 -25.67 8.70
C GLY A 193 8.91 -26.00 7.47
N SER A 194 7.72 -25.43 7.33
CA SER A 194 6.90 -25.55 6.12
C SER A 194 7.47 -24.73 4.97
N ALA A 195 8.17 -23.63 5.26
CA ALA A 195 9.02 -22.90 4.33
C ALA A 195 10.49 -22.99 4.76
N ASP A 196 11.41 -22.88 3.81
CA ASP A 196 12.84 -22.83 4.02
C ASP A 196 13.37 -21.41 4.11
N ALA A 197 12.73 -20.48 3.39
CA ALA A 197 13.03 -19.05 3.37
C ALA A 197 11.77 -18.20 3.20
N VAL A 198 11.88 -16.92 3.61
CA VAL A 198 10.89 -15.87 3.31
C VAL A 198 11.60 -14.74 2.60
N ALA A 199 11.10 -14.34 1.42
CA ALA A 199 11.54 -13.13 0.72
C ALA A 199 10.75 -11.93 1.24
N MET A 200 11.44 -10.92 1.82
CA MET A 200 10.79 -9.83 2.52
C MET A 200 11.69 -8.61 2.68
N ASP A 201 11.11 -7.53 3.15
CA ASP A 201 11.77 -6.26 3.43
C ASP A 201 12.76 -6.36 4.60
N THR A 202 13.97 -5.83 4.42
CA THR A 202 15.04 -5.87 5.43
C THR A 202 14.62 -5.22 6.75
N VAL A 203 13.94 -4.07 6.69
CA VAL A 203 13.50 -3.36 7.92
C VAL A 203 12.47 -4.17 8.71
N VAL A 204 11.59 -4.89 8.02
CA VAL A 204 10.60 -5.79 8.63
C VAL A 204 11.27 -7.04 9.17
N ALA A 205 12.16 -7.66 8.39
CA ALA A 205 12.93 -8.82 8.79
C ALA A 205 13.71 -8.58 10.10
N ALA A 206 14.47 -7.47 10.14
CA ALA A 206 15.27 -7.12 11.32
C ALA A 206 14.41 -6.94 12.57
N TYR A 207 13.29 -6.22 12.46
CA TYR A 207 12.35 -6.03 13.57
C TYR A 207 11.73 -7.35 14.04
N GLN A 208 11.26 -8.17 13.11
CA GLN A 208 10.59 -9.44 13.43
C GLN A 208 11.54 -10.44 14.07
N ILE A 209 12.78 -10.52 13.62
CA ILE A 209 13.82 -11.37 14.24
C ILE A 209 14.07 -10.96 15.69
N GLU A 210 14.22 -9.65 15.95
CA GLU A 210 14.43 -9.13 17.30
C GLU A 210 13.21 -9.36 18.21
N LYS A 211 12.01 -9.01 17.74
CA LYS A 211 10.76 -9.09 18.54
C LYS A 211 10.38 -10.54 18.86
N ARG A 212 10.48 -11.44 17.88
CA ARG A 212 10.16 -12.87 18.06
C ARG A 212 11.23 -13.62 18.84
N LYS A 213 12.44 -13.09 18.94
CA LYS A 213 13.63 -13.81 19.43
C LYS A 213 13.82 -15.13 18.67
N ALA A 214 13.42 -15.14 17.41
CA ALA A 214 13.47 -16.31 16.56
C ALA A 214 14.92 -16.58 16.12
N ASP A 215 15.22 -17.85 15.93
CA ASP A 215 16.54 -18.30 15.49
C ASP A 215 16.69 -18.18 13.95
N PHE A 216 16.41 -16.98 13.46
CA PHE A 216 16.46 -16.60 12.05
C PHE A 216 17.68 -15.74 11.75
N THR A 217 18.05 -15.71 10.49
CA THR A 217 19.08 -14.82 9.93
C THR A 217 18.67 -14.31 8.57
N ILE A 218 19.13 -13.12 8.24
CA ILE A 218 19.02 -12.54 6.91
C ILE A 218 20.23 -13.03 6.11
N LEU A 219 20.02 -13.52 4.88
CA LEU A 219 21.11 -13.88 3.98
C LEU A 219 21.83 -12.62 3.48
N ASP A 220 23.13 -12.72 3.29
CA ASP A 220 23.94 -11.68 2.64
C ASP A 220 23.74 -11.72 1.11
N TYR A 221 22.51 -11.43 0.71
CA TYR A 221 22.09 -11.38 -0.69
C TYR A 221 20.92 -10.39 -0.83
N GLU A 222 21.14 -9.33 -1.62
CA GLU A 222 20.13 -8.35 -1.98
C GLU A 222 19.31 -8.85 -3.18
N ILE A 223 18.02 -9.08 -2.95
CA ILE A 223 17.09 -9.39 -4.05
C ILE A 223 16.87 -8.12 -4.89
N ALA A 224 16.61 -6.98 -4.24
CA ALA A 224 16.46 -5.67 -4.88
C ALA A 224 16.69 -4.56 -3.85
N ALA A 225 17.36 -3.48 -4.26
CA ALA A 225 17.31 -2.20 -3.56
C ALA A 225 16.04 -1.44 -3.94
N GLU A 226 15.50 -0.66 -3.04
CA GLU A 226 14.25 0.08 -3.25
C GLU A 226 14.13 1.31 -2.34
N GLU A 227 13.21 2.21 -2.71
CA GLU A 227 12.87 3.39 -1.95
C GLU A 227 11.41 3.37 -1.52
N TYR A 228 11.14 3.77 -0.27
CA TYR A 228 9.78 3.92 0.25
C TYR A 228 9.27 5.33 0.09
N GLY A 229 8.05 5.45 -0.43
CA GLY A 229 7.31 6.70 -0.54
C GLY A 229 5.87 6.55 -0.07
N VAL A 230 5.17 7.68 0.06
CA VAL A 230 3.72 7.70 0.28
C VAL A 230 3.03 7.70 -1.07
N GLY A 231 2.19 6.69 -1.32
CA GLY A 231 1.47 6.54 -2.59
C GLY A 231 0.07 7.13 -2.53
N PHE A 232 -0.23 8.03 -3.48
CA PHE A 232 -1.54 8.65 -3.65
C PHE A 232 -2.17 8.21 -4.98
N ALA A 233 -3.48 8.34 -5.09
CA ALA A 233 -4.16 8.11 -6.37
C ALA A 233 -3.51 8.96 -7.48
N LYS A 234 -3.33 8.35 -8.67
CA LYS A 234 -2.67 9.01 -9.80
C LYS A 234 -3.32 10.35 -10.11
N GLY A 235 -2.54 11.41 -10.12
CA GLY A 235 -2.96 12.80 -10.35
C GLY A 235 -3.32 13.56 -9.06
N ASN A 236 -3.40 12.93 -7.89
CA ASN A 236 -3.67 13.60 -6.61
C ASN A 236 -2.44 14.35 -6.09
N LYS A 237 -2.01 15.38 -6.81
CA LYS A 237 -0.87 16.22 -6.41
C LYS A 237 -1.20 17.12 -5.23
N ALA A 238 -2.44 17.59 -5.13
CA ALA A 238 -2.85 18.55 -4.10
C ALA A 238 -2.60 18.00 -2.69
N VAL A 239 -3.10 16.82 -2.37
CA VAL A 239 -2.89 16.20 -1.05
C VAL A 239 -1.45 15.70 -0.88
N ARG A 240 -0.84 15.17 -1.95
CA ARG A 240 0.56 14.76 -1.95
C ARG A 240 1.49 15.91 -1.55
N ASP A 241 1.31 17.10 -2.17
CA ASP A 241 2.16 18.26 -1.91
C ASP A 241 2.04 18.75 -0.46
N GLN A 242 0.84 18.67 0.13
CA GLN A 242 0.61 18.98 1.55
C GLN A 242 1.36 17.99 2.47
N VAL A 243 1.27 16.69 2.19
CA VAL A 243 1.99 15.65 2.97
C VAL A 243 3.50 15.81 2.81
N GLU A 244 3.99 15.96 1.57
CA GLU A 244 5.41 16.09 1.27
C GLU A 244 6.03 17.33 1.95
N SER A 245 5.37 18.49 1.84
CA SER A 245 5.83 19.71 2.51
C SER A 245 5.95 19.53 4.02
N THR A 246 4.97 18.83 4.63
CA THR A 246 5.00 18.57 6.07
C THR A 246 6.11 17.59 6.46
N LEU A 247 6.36 16.56 5.66
CA LEU A 247 7.48 15.64 5.88
C LEU A 247 8.84 16.37 5.79
N GLU A 248 8.97 17.33 4.85
CA GLU A 248 10.18 18.18 4.77
C GLU A 248 10.35 19.09 6.00
N GLU A 249 9.26 19.62 6.54
CA GLU A 249 9.29 20.37 7.80
C GLU A 249 9.73 19.48 8.98
N MET A 250 9.17 18.26 9.06
CA MET A 250 9.52 17.28 10.09
C MET A 250 10.99 16.83 9.99
N ALA A 251 11.53 16.75 8.78
CA ALA A 251 12.96 16.48 8.57
C ALA A 251 13.83 17.64 9.08
N LYS A 252 13.46 18.89 8.75
CA LYS A 252 14.20 20.10 9.14
C LYS A 252 14.21 20.34 10.65
N ASP A 253 13.10 20.09 11.36
CA ASP A 253 13.01 20.32 12.80
C ASP A 253 13.42 19.12 13.65
N GLY A 254 13.83 18.01 13.01
CA GLY A 254 14.30 16.78 13.65
C GLY A 254 13.21 15.87 14.20
N THR A 255 11.93 16.16 13.97
CA THR A 255 10.82 15.29 14.40
C THR A 255 10.88 13.94 13.70
N MET A 256 11.15 13.93 12.38
CA MET A 256 11.28 12.69 11.61
C MET A 256 12.43 11.81 12.15
N ALA A 257 13.59 12.42 12.44
CA ALA A 257 14.73 11.72 13.03
C ALA A 257 14.41 11.12 14.40
N LYS A 258 13.65 11.83 15.25
CA LYS A 258 13.21 11.32 16.57
C LYS A 258 12.28 10.11 16.43
N ILE A 259 11.35 10.15 15.51
CA ILE A 259 10.46 9.00 15.23
C ILE A 259 11.29 7.82 14.72
N SER A 260 12.22 8.06 13.79
CA SER A 260 13.13 7.03 13.28
C SER A 260 13.97 6.41 14.40
N GLN A 261 14.56 7.21 15.26
CA GLN A 261 15.35 6.71 16.41
C GLN A 261 14.52 5.88 17.40
N LYS A 262 13.26 6.21 17.60
CA LYS A 262 12.34 5.43 18.43
C LYS A 262 12.19 4.00 17.89
N TRP A 263 11.95 3.87 16.59
CA TRP A 263 11.65 2.59 15.95
C TRP A 263 12.87 1.78 15.56
N PHE A 264 13.92 2.44 15.04
CA PHE A 264 15.10 1.80 14.45
C PHE A 264 16.38 2.01 15.27
N LYS A 265 16.30 2.68 16.42
CA LYS A 265 17.48 3.05 17.28
C LYS A 265 18.50 3.96 16.58
N LYS A 266 18.20 4.37 15.36
CA LYS A 266 19.00 5.28 14.53
C LYS A 266 18.11 6.07 13.59
N ASP A 267 18.60 7.16 13.06
CA ASP A 267 17.90 7.87 11.99
C ASP A 267 18.26 7.27 10.63
N ILE A 268 17.29 6.58 10.00
CA ILE A 268 17.41 5.96 8.67
C ILE A 268 16.62 6.71 7.60
N THR A 269 16.05 7.87 7.93
CA THR A 269 15.30 8.68 6.97
C THR A 269 16.22 9.38 5.98
N ILE A 270 15.73 9.67 4.77
CA ILE A 270 16.54 10.28 3.70
C ILE A 270 16.04 11.65 3.22
N ILE A 271 14.85 12.09 3.66
CA ILE A 271 14.35 13.44 3.30
C ILE A 271 15.27 14.51 3.84
N GLY A 272 15.77 15.36 2.93
CA GLY A 272 16.63 16.50 3.29
C GLY A 272 18.09 16.15 3.55
N LYS A 273 18.50 14.94 3.19
CA LYS A 273 19.91 14.49 3.27
C LYS A 273 20.52 14.38 1.90
#